data_e7c6a4fd731a210ed4db3707ad9b380b
#
_entry.id   e7c6a4fd731a210ed4db3707ad9b380b
#
_cell.length_a   1.000
_cell.length_b   1.000
_cell.length_c   1.000
_cell.angle_alpha   90.00
_cell.angle_beta   90.00
_cell.angle_gamma   90.00
#
_symmetry.space_group_name_H-M   'P 1'
#
loop_
_entity.id
_entity.type
_entity.pdbx_description
1 polymer ?
#
loop_
_entity_poly.entity_id
_entity_poly.type
_entity_poly.pdbx_seq_one_letter_code
_entity_poly.pdbx_strand_id
1 'polypeptide(L)'
;MVHNGIEYGMMQAYAEGFELLNAAQWDLDLAAIADLWNQGSVVRSWLLELAADAFKKDPGLEQITGYVEDTGEGRWTVEQAIAHSVPMPAIASALFMRFRSRQDDTFAGKVLAALRNEFGGHAVKEKE
;
A
#
# COMPACT_ATOMS: atom_id res chain seq x y z
N MET A 1 -0.31 -17.39 -10.20
CA MET A 1 -1.32 -16.89 -9.27
C MET A 1 -0.74 -16.66 -7.87
N VAL A 2 -0.38 -17.66 -7.08
CA VAL A 2 0.14 -17.49 -5.72
C VAL A 2 1.40 -16.62 -5.66
N HIS A 3 2.32 -16.79 -6.60
CA HIS A 3 3.51 -15.94 -6.72
C HIS A 3 3.13 -14.45 -6.81
N ASN A 4 2.17 -14.11 -7.65
CA ASN A 4 1.67 -12.74 -7.76
C ASN A 4 1.01 -12.25 -6.47
N GLY A 5 0.30 -13.12 -5.75
CA GLY A 5 -0.23 -12.78 -4.43
C GLY A 5 0.87 -12.42 -3.43
N ILE A 6 1.97 -13.16 -3.42
CA ILE A 6 3.15 -12.84 -2.60
C ILE A 6 3.74 -11.50 -3.01
N GLU A 7 3.85 -11.21 -4.31
CA GLU A 7 4.30 -9.90 -4.79
C GLU A 7 3.42 -8.76 -4.27
N TYR A 8 2.10 -8.92 -4.23
CA TYR A 8 1.18 -7.93 -3.67
C TYR A 8 1.53 -7.61 -2.21
N GLY A 9 1.75 -8.63 -1.39
CA GLY A 9 2.11 -8.46 0.01
C GLY A 9 3.47 -7.78 0.19
N MET A 10 4.47 -8.20 -0.58
CA MET A 10 5.82 -7.61 -0.56
C MET A 10 5.78 -6.15 -0.99
N MET A 11 5.12 -5.83 -2.08
CA MET A 11 4.99 -4.45 -2.59
C MET A 11 4.27 -3.56 -1.58
N GLN A 12 3.23 -4.05 -0.95
CA GLN A 12 2.48 -3.29 0.05
C GLN A 12 3.35 -3.00 1.28
N ALA A 13 4.11 -3.98 1.76
CA ALA A 13 5.02 -3.78 2.89
C ALA A 13 6.12 -2.76 2.58
N TYR A 14 6.72 -2.81 1.39
CA TYR A 14 7.67 -1.79 0.95
C TYR A 14 7.01 -0.41 0.86
N ALA A 15 5.82 -0.33 0.26
CA ALA A 15 5.10 0.94 0.11
C ALA A 15 4.84 1.61 1.46
N GLU A 16 4.35 0.88 2.43
CA GLU A 16 4.08 1.38 3.79
C GLU A 16 5.38 1.82 4.49
N GLY A 17 6.45 1.02 4.38
CA GLY A 17 7.74 1.36 4.96
C GLY A 17 8.35 2.64 4.34
N PHE A 18 8.33 2.75 3.02
CA PHE A 18 8.84 3.95 2.34
C PHE A 18 7.94 5.17 2.55
N GLU A 19 6.64 5.00 2.67
CA GLU A 19 5.73 6.08 3.04
C GLU A 19 6.07 6.64 4.44
N LEU A 20 6.32 5.77 5.41
CA LEU A 20 6.75 6.18 6.74
C LEU A 20 8.09 6.92 6.72
N LEU A 21 9.05 6.43 5.95
CA LEU A 21 10.35 7.11 5.79
C LEU A 21 10.19 8.48 5.11
N ASN A 22 9.34 8.57 4.10
CA ASN A 22 9.05 9.84 3.42
C ASN A 22 8.34 10.86 4.32
N ALA A 23 7.54 10.39 5.27
CA ALA A 23 6.85 11.24 6.25
C ALA A 23 7.71 11.62 7.46
N ALA A 24 8.91 11.07 7.57
CA ALA A 24 9.82 11.36 8.68
C ALA A 24 10.29 12.82 8.65
N GLN A 25 10.69 13.33 9.82
CA GLN A 25 11.18 14.72 9.97
C GLN A 25 12.56 14.97 9.33
N TRP A 26 13.23 13.94 8.86
CA TRP A 26 14.55 14.03 8.23
C TRP A 26 14.42 13.96 6.70
N ASP A 27 15.30 14.66 6.02
CA ASP A 27 15.42 14.56 4.56
C ASP A 27 16.21 13.29 4.22
N LEU A 28 15.49 12.22 3.92
CA LEU A 28 16.06 10.91 3.65
C LEU A 28 16.16 10.65 2.14
N ASP A 29 17.30 10.15 1.69
CA ASP A 29 17.49 9.66 0.33
C ASP A 29 16.94 8.23 0.21
N LEU A 30 15.70 8.11 -0.25
CA LEU A 30 15.02 6.82 -0.36
C LEU A 30 15.67 5.90 -1.38
N ALA A 31 16.25 6.44 -2.45
CA ALA A 31 17.00 5.65 -3.42
C ALA A 31 18.24 5.01 -2.79
N ALA A 32 19.01 5.80 -2.02
CA ALA A 32 20.20 5.31 -1.32
C ALA A 32 19.83 4.26 -0.26
N ILE A 33 18.74 4.46 0.46
CA ILE A 33 18.24 3.48 1.45
C ILE A 33 17.87 2.17 0.76
N ALA A 34 17.11 2.21 -0.33
CA ALA A 34 16.70 1.03 -1.07
C ALA A 34 17.93 0.29 -1.65
N ASP A 35 18.88 1.00 -2.22
CA ASP A 35 20.13 0.40 -2.71
C ASP A 35 20.93 -0.27 -1.58
N LEU A 36 21.07 0.39 -0.44
CA LEU A 36 21.79 -0.15 0.71
C LEU A 36 21.13 -1.43 1.23
N TRP A 37 19.83 -1.43 1.40
CA TRP A 37 19.10 -2.59 1.89
C TRP A 37 19.13 -3.76 0.91
N ASN A 38 19.31 -3.50 -0.37
CA ASN A 38 19.38 -4.55 -1.39
C ASN A 38 20.75 -5.24 -1.47
N GLN A 39 21.75 -4.76 -0.71
CA GLN A 39 23.10 -5.34 -0.73
C GLN A 39 23.26 -6.55 0.19
N GLY A 40 22.66 -6.57 1.35
CA GLY A 40 22.90 -7.64 2.31
C GLY A 40 21.88 -7.74 3.43
N SER A 41 20.78 -7.03 3.34
CA SER A 41 19.71 -7.10 4.32
C SER A 41 18.73 -8.23 4.03
N VAL A 42 17.91 -8.55 5.01
CA VAL A 42 16.87 -9.58 4.93
C VAL A 42 15.76 -9.22 3.92
N VAL A 43 15.55 -7.93 3.65
CA VAL A 43 14.50 -7.44 2.76
C VAL A 43 14.94 -7.25 1.32
N ARG A 44 16.14 -7.68 0.96
CA ARG A 44 16.62 -7.59 -0.42
C ARG A 44 15.74 -8.38 -1.38
N SER A 45 15.47 -7.83 -2.54
CA SER A 45 14.70 -8.47 -3.60
C SER A 45 14.83 -7.71 -4.92
N TRP A 46 14.40 -8.31 -6.01
CA TRP A 46 14.27 -7.57 -7.26
C TRP A 46 13.26 -6.42 -7.15
N LEU A 47 12.17 -6.58 -6.41
CA LEU A 47 11.23 -5.48 -6.16
C LEU A 47 11.89 -4.28 -5.48
N LEU A 48 12.78 -4.52 -4.55
CA LEU A 48 13.53 -3.43 -3.89
C LEU A 48 14.51 -2.75 -4.84
N GLU A 49 15.16 -3.49 -5.73
CA GLU A 49 15.99 -2.92 -6.80
C GLU A 49 15.15 -2.01 -7.72
N LEU A 50 13.97 -2.47 -8.13
CA LEU A 50 13.05 -1.67 -8.94
C LEU A 50 12.54 -0.42 -8.21
N ALA A 51 12.31 -0.52 -6.90
CA ALA A 51 11.97 0.64 -6.07
C ALA A 51 13.12 1.67 -6.03
N ALA A 52 14.36 1.22 -5.87
CA ALA A 52 15.53 2.10 -5.93
C ALA A 52 15.63 2.81 -7.28
N ASP A 53 15.39 2.10 -8.38
CA ASP A 53 15.39 2.68 -9.73
C ASP A 53 14.27 3.72 -9.93
N ALA A 54 13.10 3.46 -9.36
CA ALA A 54 11.99 4.42 -9.39
C ALA A 54 12.34 5.71 -8.62
N PHE A 55 12.89 5.60 -7.42
CA PHE A 55 13.32 6.75 -6.61
C PHE A 55 14.48 7.52 -7.24
N LYS A 56 15.37 6.87 -8.00
CA LYS A 56 16.43 7.58 -8.76
C LYS A 56 15.87 8.44 -9.87
N LYS A 57 14.78 8.00 -10.51
CA LYS A 57 14.13 8.73 -11.60
C LYS A 57 13.26 9.87 -11.09
N ASP A 58 12.55 9.65 -9.99
CA ASP A 58 11.62 10.61 -9.39
C ASP A 58 11.62 10.43 -7.87
N PRO A 59 12.50 11.13 -7.14
CA PRO A 59 12.72 10.91 -5.70
C PRO A 59 11.47 11.04 -4.83
N GLY A 60 10.55 11.93 -5.19
CA GLY A 60 9.29 12.15 -4.48
C GLY A 60 8.10 11.44 -5.10
N LEU A 61 8.30 10.70 -6.19
CA LEU A 61 7.23 10.08 -7.01
C LEU A 61 6.13 11.08 -7.39
N GLU A 62 6.52 12.33 -7.68
CA GLU A 62 5.58 13.44 -7.89
C GLU A 62 4.87 13.39 -9.25
N GLN A 63 5.40 12.60 -10.19
CA GLN A 63 4.86 12.49 -11.55
C GLN A 63 3.80 11.39 -11.69
N ILE A 64 3.54 10.63 -10.65
CA ILE A 64 2.55 9.55 -10.65
C ILE A 64 1.49 9.77 -9.55
N THR A 65 0.32 9.19 -9.76
CA THR A 65 -0.75 9.19 -8.76
C THR A 65 -0.80 7.86 -8.02
N GLY A 66 -1.30 7.87 -6.78
CA GLY A 66 -1.44 6.67 -5.95
C GLY A 66 -2.64 5.79 -6.35
N TYR A 67 -2.95 5.69 -7.64
CA TYR A 67 -4.01 4.85 -8.19
C TYR A 67 -3.40 3.53 -8.68
N VAL A 68 -3.81 2.40 -8.07
CA VAL A 68 -3.22 1.10 -8.35
C VAL A 68 -4.28 0.11 -8.82
N GLU A 69 -4.16 -0.34 -10.06
CA GLU A 69 -5.00 -1.40 -10.60
C GLU A 69 -4.53 -2.79 -10.15
N ASP A 70 -5.41 -3.75 -10.28
CA ASP A 70 -5.08 -5.16 -10.19
C ASP A 70 -5.52 -5.89 -11.48
N THR A 71 -4.76 -6.90 -11.89
CA THR A 71 -5.03 -7.69 -13.10
C THR A 71 -5.86 -8.95 -12.82
N GLY A 72 -6.26 -9.17 -11.56
CA GLY A 72 -7.09 -10.29 -11.11
C GLY A 72 -6.32 -11.41 -10.38
N GLU A 73 -5.01 -11.49 -10.51
CA GLU A 73 -4.23 -12.59 -9.92
C GLU A 73 -4.19 -12.56 -8.39
N GLY A 74 -4.17 -11.37 -7.79
CA GLY A 74 -4.31 -11.20 -6.35
C GLY A 74 -5.69 -11.65 -5.86
N ARG A 75 -6.75 -11.34 -6.61
CA ARG A 75 -8.13 -11.80 -6.33
C ARG A 75 -8.21 -13.32 -6.35
N TRP A 76 -7.72 -13.95 -7.40
CA TRP A 76 -7.77 -15.41 -7.53
C TRP A 76 -6.98 -16.10 -6.42
N THR A 77 -5.88 -15.53 -5.98
CA THR A 77 -5.11 -16.06 -4.84
C THR A 77 -5.95 -16.03 -3.56
N VAL A 78 -6.64 -14.92 -3.27
CA VAL A 78 -7.52 -14.80 -2.10
C VAL A 78 -8.74 -15.72 -2.22
N GLU A 79 -9.35 -15.84 -3.40
CA GLU A 79 -10.44 -16.76 -3.66
C GLU A 79 -10.04 -18.22 -3.38
N GLN A 80 -8.85 -18.61 -3.80
CA GLN A 80 -8.31 -19.95 -3.50
C GLN A 80 -8.04 -20.14 -2.00
N ALA A 81 -7.58 -19.12 -1.31
CA ALA A 81 -7.42 -19.17 0.14
C ALA A 81 -8.77 -19.42 0.83
N ILE A 82 -9.82 -18.74 0.40
CA ILE A 82 -11.18 -18.94 0.92
C ILE A 82 -11.66 -20.37 0.63
N ALA A 83 -11.50 -20.85 -0.62
CA ALA A 83 -11.92 -22.19 -1.03
C ALA A 83 -11.24 -23.30 -0.22
N HIS A 84 -10.01 -23.09 0.22
CA HIS A 84 -9.23 -24.05 1.00
C HIS A 84 -9.20 -23.77 2.51
N SER A 85 -9.93 -22.77 2.98
CA SER A 85 -9.94 -22.34 4.39
C SER A 85 -8.54 -21.97 4.93
N VAL A 86 -7.72 -21.36 4.07
CA VAL A 86 -6.36 -20.89 4.43
C VAL A 86 -6.41 -19.41 4.78
N PRO A 87 -6.00 -19.01 6.00
CA PRO A 87 -5.94 -17.59 6.35
C PRO A 87 -4.84 -16.88 5.54
N MET A 88 -5.17 -15.71 4.99
CA MET A 88 -4.25 -14.96 4.12
C MET A 88 -4.32 -13.44 4.40
N PRO A 89 -4.10 -13.00 5.65
CA PRO A 89 -4.33 -11.60 6.02
C PRO A 89 -3.41 -10.62 5.29
N ALA A 90 -2.14 -10.93 5.10
CA ALA A 90 -1.20 -10.02 4.45
C ALA A 90 -1.56 -9.77 2.97
N ILE A 91 -1.81 -10.82 2.22
CA ILE A 91 -2.13 -10.73 0.79
C ILE A 91 -3.53 -10.13 0.58
N ALA A 92 -4.51 -10.53 1.40
CA ALA A 92 -5.86 -9.96 1.33
C ALA A 92 -5.85 -8.46 1.63
N SER A 93 -5.11 -8.02 2.66
CA SER A 93 -4.96 -6.60 2.97
C SER A 93 -4.28 -5.83 1.83
N ALA A 94 -3.25 -6.38 1.22
CA ALA A 94 -2.58 -5.78 0.07
C ALA A 94 -3.53 -5.61 -1.13
N LEU A 95 -4.36 -6.60 -1.41
CA LEU A 95 -5.39 -6.52 -2.44
C LEU A 95 -6.41 -5.41 -2.13
N PHE A 96 -6.91 -5.34 -0.90
CA PHE A 96 -7.89 -4.34 -0.48
C PHE A 96 -7.31 -2.92 -0.53
N MET A 97 -6.03 -2.75 -0.26
CA MET A 97 -5.35 -1.46 -0.42
C MET A 97 -5.33 -1.00 -1.88
N ARG A 98 -5.24 -1.91 -2.86
CA ARG A 98 -5.43 -1.55 -4.26
C ARG A 98 -6.85 -1.06 -4.55
N PHE A 99 -7.87 -1.71 -4.00
CA PHE A 99 -9.25 -1.21 -4.09
C PHE A 99 -9.38 0.17 -3.47
N ARG A 100 -8.77 0.35 -2.28
CA ARG A 100 -8.78 1.64 -1.58
C ARG A 100 -8.11 2.75 -2.38
N SER A 101 -7.03 2.45 -3.08
CA SER A 101 -6.28 3.44 -3.88
C SER A 101 -7.12 4.07 -5.01
N ARG A 102 -8.19 3.40 -5.43
CA ARG A 102 -9.08 3.85 -6.50
C ARG A 102 -10.32 4.60 -6.00
N GLN A 103 -10.41 4.85 -4.70
CA GLN A 103 -11.58 5.43 -4.05
C GLN A 103 -11.24 6.73 -3.35
N ASP A 104 -11.95 7.80 -3.70
CA ASP A 104 -11.91 9.08 -2.99
C ASP A 104 -13.20 9.26 -2.19
N ASP A 105 -13.10 9.89 -1.02
CA ASP A 105 -14.26 10.26 -0.18
C ASP A 105 -15.24 9.10 0.03
N THR A 106 -14.73 8.01 0.61
CA THR A 106 -15.45 6.73 0.69
C THR A 106 -16.71 6.79 1.56
N PHE A 107 -17.72 6.00 1.19
CA PHE A 107 -18.94 5.86 2.00
C PHE A 107 -18.62 5.34 3.42
N ALA A 108 -17.66 4.41 3.57
CA ALA A 108 -17.20 3.95 4.87
C ALA A 108 -16.66 5.10 5.74
N GLY A 109 -15.87 6.00 5.14
CA GLY A 109 -15.41 7.21 5.83
C GLY A 109 -16.55 8.12 6.26
N LYS A 110 -17.56 8.28 5.41
CA LYS A 110 -18.76 9.06 5.72
C LYS A 110 -19.54 8.46 6.89
N VAL A 111 -19.72 7.16 6.91
CA VAL A 111 -20.38 6.45 8.03
C VAL A 111 -19.62 6.69 9.33
N LEU A 112 -18.31 6.55 9.33
CA LEU A 112 -17.48 6.79 10.50
C LEU A 112 -17.60 8.25 11.00
N ALA A 113 -17.56 9.21 10.09
CA ALA A 113 -17.72 10.62 10.43
C ALA A 113 -19.13 10.91 11.03
N ALA A 114 -20.16 10.36 10.40
CA ALA A 114 -21.54 10.49 10.89
C ALA A 114 -21.71 9.87 12.28
N LEU A 115 -21.22 8.66 12.50
CA LEU A 115 -21.27 8.01 13.82
C LEU A 115 -20.57 8.83 14.90
N ARG A 116 -19.37 9.36 14.61
CA ARG A 116 -18.64 10.21 15.55
C ARG A 116 -19.39 11.50 15.87
N ASN A 117 -20.08 12.06 14.91
CA ASN A 117 -20.95 13.21 15.14
C ASN A 117 -22.15 12.85 16.04
N GLU A 118 -22.86 11.77 15.75
CA GLU A 118 -24.06 11.35 16.48
C GLU A 118 -23.78 11.01 17.95
N PHE A 119 -22.77 10.23 18.26
CA PHE A 119 -22.51 9.83 19.64
C PHE A 119 -21.62 10.79 20.44
N GLY A 120 -20.76 11.55 19.77
CA GLY A 120 -19.74 12.38 20.44
C GLY A 120 -19.83 13.87 20.10
N GLY A 121 -20.74 14.29 19.22
CA GLY A 121 -20.84 15.68 18.75
C GLY A 121 -19.58 16.18 18.02
N HIS A 122 -18.74 15.28 17.51
CA HIS A 122 -17.56 15.67 16.75
C HIS A 122 -17.95 16.33 15.44
N ALA A 123 -17.29 17.46 15.12
CA ALA A 123 -17.55 18.16 13.86
C ALA A 123 -17.25 17.26 12.64
N VAL A 124 -18.12 17.30 11.66
CA VAL A 124 -17.92 16.71 10.34
C VAL A 124 -17.51 17.81 9.36
N LYS A 125 -16.67 17.46 8.37
CA LYS A 125 -16.40 18.33 7.23
C LYS A 125 -17.55 18.19 6.24
N GLU A 126 -18.21 19.30 5.93
CA GLU A 126 -19.21 19.33 4.87
C GLU A 126 -18.53 19.29 3.50
N LYS A 127 -19.24 18.78 2.52
CA LYS A 127 -18.77 18.77 1.13
C LYS A 127 -18.94 20.17 0.56
N GLU A 128 -17.86 20.73 0.01
CA GLU A 128 -17.90 22.00 -0.75
C GLU A 128 -18.69 21.85 -2.04
#